data_204bd9e92474b38ad80a024570a75a57
#
_entry.id   204bd9e92474b38ad80a024570a75a57
#
_cell.length_a   1.000
_cell.length_b   1.000
_cell.length_c   1.000
_cell.angle_alpha   90.00
_cell.angle_beta   90.00
_cell.angle_gamma   90.00
#
_symmetry.space_group_name_H-M   'P 1'
#
loop_
_entity.id
_entity.type
_entity.pdbx_description
1 polymer ?
#
loop_
_entity_poly.entity_id
_entity_poly.type
_entity_poly.pdbx_seq_one_letter_code
_entity_poly.pdbx_strand_id
1 'polypeptide(L)'
;MRALPSGGHAALMDGIYRHQRHVYDATRKYYLLGRDRLLAGLAVPAGGDVLELGCGTGRNLVLAGRRYPDAHIFGLDISAEMLASARRQIVRCGLAGRIVVAAGDATRFAPSELFGVDGFDRVYFSYTLSMIPRWQDAITAGLDALRPGGQLSIVDFGDQAELPAWFRQGLRRWLAAFL
;
A
#
# COMPACT_ATOMS: atom_id res chain seq x y z
N MET A 1 24.74 -1.39 16.86
CA MET A 1 23.73 -2.00 15.99
C MET A 1 23.93 -1.43 14.59
N ARG A 2 24.45 -2.24 13.67
CA ARG A 2 24.84 -1.78 12.32
C ARG A 2 23.59 -1.69 11.45
N ALA A 3 23.30 -0.51 10.92
CA ALA A 3 22.23 -0.29 9.95
C ALA A 3 22.54 -1.12 8.68
N LEU A 4 21.59 -1.96 8.25
CA LEU A 4 21.66 -2.67 6.99
C LEU A 4 21.50 -1.66 5.83
N PRO A 5 22.28 -1.77 4.74
CA PRO A 5 22.12 -0.89 3.60
C PRO A 5 20.75 -1.08 2.93
N SER A 6 20.16 0.02 2.47
CA SER A 6 18.83 0.09 1.86
C SER A 6 18.58 -0.89 0.69
N GLY A 7 19.62 -1.41 0.04
CA GLY A 7 19.54 -2.46 -0.98
C GLY A 7 19.19 -3.85 -0.46
N GLY A 8 19.44 -4.15 0.83
CA GLY A 8 19.16 -5.47 1.41
C GLY A 8 17.68 -5.73 1.66
N HIS A 9 16.90 -4.69 1.99
CA HIS A 9 15.47 -4.83 2.28
C HIS A 9 14.64 -5.05 0.99
N ALA A 10 14.95 -4.33 -0.07
CA ALA A 10 14.31 -4.53 -1.39
C ALA A 10 14.58 -5.94 -1.94
N ALA A 11 15.82 -6.42 -1.87
CA ALA A 11 16.19 -7.76 -2.34
C ALA A 11 15.56 -8.88 -1.49
N LEU A 12 15.39 -8.66 -0.17
CA LEU A 12 14.71 -9.59 0.72
C LEU A 12 13.21 -9.68 0.37
N MET A 13 12.58 -8.53 0.14
CA MET A 13 11.17 -8.46 -0.26
C MET A 13 10.93 -9.12 -1.62
N ASP A 14 11.79 -8.88 -2.62
CA ASP A 14 11.70 -9.52 -3.93
C ASP A 14 11.85 -11.06 -3.84
N GLY A 15 12.70 -11.57 -2.94
CA GLY A 15 12.88 -13.02 -2.70
C GLY A 15 11.64 -13.69 -2.10
N ILE A 16 10.99 -13.06 -1.13
CA ILE A 16 9.78 -13.56 -0.46
C ILE A 16 8.59 -13.58 -1.44
N TYR A 17 8.45 -12.55 -2.27
CA TYR A 17 7.30 -12.42 -3.18
C TYR A 17 7.36 -13.29 -4.42
N ARG A 18 8.55 -13.76 -4.85
CA ARG A 18 8.71 -14.55 -6.08
C ARG A 18 7.96 -15.90 -6.05
N HIS A 19 7.88 -16.56 -4.90
CA HIS A 19 7.25 -17.89 -4.75
C HIS A 19 5.80 -17.88 -4.26
N GLN A 20 5.36 -16.79 -3.63
CA GLN A 20 4.05 -16.74 -2.95
C GLN A 20 2.98 -15.92 -3.69
N ARG A 21 3.32 -15.27 -4.78
CA ARG A 21 2.49 -14.26 -5.47
C ARG A 21 1.07 -14.74 -5.84
N HIS A 22 0.88 -15.95 -6.32
CA HIS A 22 -0.43 -16.43 -6.79
C HIS A 22 -1.35 -16.94 -5.67
N VAL A 23 -0.77 -17.55 -4.65
CA VAL A 23 -1.52 -18.02 -3.46
C VAL A 23 -1.82 -16.83 -2.53
N TYR A 24 -0.90 -15.89 -2.45
CA TYR A 24 -0.97 -14.71 -1.60
C TYR A 24 -2.13 -13.75 -2.00
N ASP A 25 -2.33 -13.49 -3.29
CA ASP A 25 -3.42 -12.63 -3.74
C ASP A 25 -4.81 -13.27 -3.58
N ALA A 26 -4.93 -14.59 -3.77
CA ALA A 26 -6.20 -15.30 -3.65
C ALA A 26 -6.68 -15.41 -2.19
N THR A 27 -5.75 -15.64 -1.25
CA THR A 27 -6.08 -15.77 0.18
C THR A 27 -6.30 -14.42 0.86
N ARG A 28 -5.62 -13.36 0.42
CA ARG A 28 -5.76 -11.99 0.95
C ARG A 28 -7.19 -11.46 0.94
N LYS A 29 -8.01 -11.87 -0.01
CA LYS A 29 -9.40 -11.41 -0.13
C LYS A 29 -10.23 -11.74 1.11
N TYR A 30 -9.92 -12.84 1.80
CA TYR A 30 -10.77 -13.37 2.87
C TYR A 30 -10.38 -12.89 4.28
N TYR A 31 -9.16 -12.42 4.51
CA TYR A 31 -8.71 -12.04 5.86
C TYR A 31 -8.24 -10.60 6.02
N LEU A 32 -8.07 -9.85 4.93
CA LEU A 32 -7.75 -8.42 5.01
C LEU A 32 -9.06 -7.60 5.09
N LEU A 33 -9.72 -7.71 6.25
CA LEU A 33 -10.97 -7.01 6.52
C LEU A 33 -10.74 -5.49 6.59
N GLY A 34 -11.74 -4.70 6.18
CA GLY A 34 -11.66 -3.23 6.29
C GLY A 34 -11.09 -2.52 5.06
N ARG A 35 -10.41 -3.22 4.15
CA ARG A 35 -9.82 -2.63 2.95
C ARG A 35 -10.83 -1.92 2.05
N ASP A 36 -11.93 -2.60 1.74
CA ASP A 36 -12.99 -2.04 0.90
C ASP A 36 -13.70 -0.88 1.62
N ARG A 37 -13.81 -0.97 2.96
CA ARG A 37 -14.35 0.12 3.78
C ARG A 37 -13.40 1.33 3.81
N LEU A 38 -12.09 1.12 3.91
CA LEU A 38 -11.11 2.20 3.82
C LEU A 38 -11.23 2.91 2.47
N LEU A 39 -11.22 2.16 1.36
CA LEU A 39 -11.36 2.74 0.01
C LEU A 39 -12.69 3.46 -0.16
N ALA A 40 -13.78 2.93 0.41
CA ALA A 40 -15.09 3.59 0.39
C ALA A 40 -15.10 4.90 1.17
N GLY A 41 -14.35 4.98 2.25
CA GLY A 41 -14.29 6.13 3.17
C GLY A 41 -13.25 7.18 2.81
N LEU A 42 -12.48 7.04 1.73
CA LEU A 42 -11.47 8.04 1.34
C LEU A 42 -12.06 9.41 1.01
N ALA A 43 -13.34 9.47 0.60
CA ALA A 43 -14.03 10.72 0.29
C ALA A 43 -13.19 11.66 -0.59
N VAL A 44 -12.68 11.10 -1.71
CA VAL A 44 -11.78 11.81 -2.62
C VAL A 44 -12.52 12.98 -3.28
N PRO A 45 -12.01 14.21 -3.26
CA PRO A 45 -12.61 15.32 -3.98
C PRO A 45 -12.58 15.09 -5.51
N ALA A 46 -13.49 15.72 -6.25
CA ALA A 46 -13.49 15.63 -7.70
C ALA A 46 -12.15 16.12 -8.28
N GLY A 47 -11.53 15.33 -9.16
CA GLY A 47 -10.21 15.64 -9.71
C GLY A 47 -9.05 15.51 -8.70
N GLY A 48 -9.31 14.99 -7.50
CA GLY A 48 -8.31 14.89 -6.43
C GLY A 48 -7.24 13.82 -6.69
N ASP A 49 -6.10 14.01 -6.05
CA ASP A 49 -4.94 13.12 -6.12
C ASP A 49 -4.90 12.18 -4.91
N VAL A 50 -4.76 10.88 -5.16
CA VAL A 50 -4.77 9.83 -4.13
C VAL A 50 -3.49 9.00 -4.21
N LEU A 51 -2.78 8.84 -3.10
CA LEU A 51 -1.58 8.01 -3.00
C LEU A 51 -1.79 6.79 -2.12
N GLU A 52 -1.44 5.61 -2.62
CA GLU A 52 -1.24 4.40 -1.82
C GLU A 52 0.25 4.19 -1.55
N LEU A 53 0.63 4.09 -0.29
CA LEU A 53 1.98 3.76 0.15
C LEU A 53 2.07 2.25 0.43
N GLY A 54 2.98 1.56 -0.32
CA GLY A 54 3.07 0.11 -0.35
C GLY A 54 1.97 -0.52 -1.20
N CYS A 55 1.83 -0.08 -2.45
CA CYS A 55 0.72 -0.47 -3.32
C CYS A 55 0.76 -1.92 -3.82
N GLY A 56 1.89 -2.62 -3.67
CA GLY A 56 2.06 -4.01 -4.07
C GLY A 56 1.69 -4.26 -5.53
N THR A 57 0.84 -5.24 -5.77
CA THR A 57 0.36 -5.64 -7.11
C THR A 57 -0.68 -4.68 -7.72
N GLY A 58 -1.02 -3.58 -7.02
CA GLY A 58 -1.92 -2.53 -7.53
C GLY A 58 -3.41 -2.85 -7.46
N ARG A 59 -3.82 -3.90 -6.70
CA ARG A 59 -5.25 -4.26 -6.55
C ARG A 59 -6.09 -3.09 -6.04
N ASN A 60 -5.63 -2.42 -4.99
CA ASN A 60 -6.38 -1.30 -4.39
C ASN A 60 -6.37 -0.07 -5.30
N LEU A 61 -5.26 0.18 -6.02
CA LEU A 61 -5.20 1.26 -7.01
C LEU A 61 -6.29 1.10 -8.08
N VAL A 62 -6.48 -0.13 -8.60
CA VAL A 62 -7.54 -0.42 -9.57
C VAL A 62 -8.93 -0.21 -8.96
N LEU A 63 -9.15 -0.65 -7.72
CA LEU A 63 -10.42 -0.46 -7.03
C LEU A 63 -10.70 1.03 -6.77
N ALA A 64 -9.70 1.80 -6.32
CA ALA A 64 -9.81 3.24 -6.13
C ALA A 64 -10.10 3.96 -7.45
N GLY A 65 -9.36 3.63 -8.52
CA GLY A 65 -9.56 4.21 -9.84
C GLY A 65 -10.94 3.95 -10.47
N ARG A 66 -11.57 2.80 -10.11
CA ARG A 66 -12.96 2.50 -10.52
C ARG A 66 -13.99 3.24 -9.68
N ARG A 67 -13.71 3.40 -8.38
CA ARG A 67 -14.62 4.05 -7.45
C ARG A 67 -14.62 5.57 -7.60
N TYR A 68 -13.47 6.15 -7.92
CA TYR A 68 -13.27 7.59 -8.08
C TYR A 68 -12.85 7.89 -9.53
N PRO A 69 -13.82 7.94 -10.46
CA PRO A 69 -13.51 8.02 -11.90
C PRO A 69 -12.81 9.31 -12.30
N ASP A 70 -12.98 10.38 -11.55
CA ASP A 70 -12.38 11.69 -11.83
C ASP A 70 -11.03 11.91 -11.11
N ALA A 71 -10.64 10.99 -10.22
CA ALA A 71 -9.40 11.10 -9.44
C ALA A 71 -8.19 10.59 -10.22
N HIS A 72 -7.01 11.15 -9.90
CA HIS A 72 -5.72 10.60 -10.26
C HIS A 72 -5.21 9.71 -9.13
N ILE A 73 -4.80 8.51 -9.45
CA ILE A 73 -4.38 7.53 -8.46
C ILE A 73 -2.88 7.26 -8.61
N PHE A 74 -2.18 7.30 -7.49
CA PHE A 74 -0.75 7.10 -7.43
C PHE A 74 -0.42 5.94 -6.49
N GLY A 75 0.61 5.17 -6.83
CA GLY A 75 1.08 4.06 -6.00
C GLY A 75 2.59 4.08 -5.85
N LEU A 76 3.05 3.94 -4.62
CA LEU A 76 4.46 3.79 -4.29
C LEU A 76 4.71 2.39 -3.75
N ASP A 77 5.76 1.73 -4.23
CA ASP A 77 6.22 0.47 -3.65
C ASP A 77 7.74 0.34 -3.81
N ILE A 78 8.38 -0.35 -2.88
CA ILE A 78 9.83 -0.59 -2.93
C ILE A 78 10.20 -1.74 -3.87
N SER A 79 9.27 -2.66 -4.13
CA SER A 79 9.50 -3.86 -4.95
C SER A 79 9.24 -3.59 -6.42
N ALA A 80 10.28 -3.72 -7.24
CA ALA A 80 10.17 -3.62 -8.69
C ALA A 80 9.28 -4.71 -9.31
N GLU A 81 9.27 -5.93 -8.74
CA GLU A 81 8.43 -7.04 -9.19
C GLU A 81 6.93 -6.76 -8.93
N MET A 82 6.61 -6.20 -7.76
CA MET A 82 5.24 -5.80 -7.42
C MET A 82 4.75 -4.72 -8.38
N LEU A 83 5.57 -3.70 -8.63
CA LEU A 83 5.24 -2.62 -9.57
C LEU A 83 5.08 -3.12 -11.00
N ALA A 84 5.90 -4.08 -11.46
CA ALA A 84 5.71 -4.70 -12.76
C ALA A 84 4.35 -5.42 -12.87
N SER A 85 3.93 -6.08 -11.78
CA SER A 85 2.60 -6.71 -11.70
C SER A 85 1.48 -5.68 -11.66
N ALA A 86 1.65 -4.60 -10.88
CA ALA A 86 0.70 -3.49 -10.81
C ALA A 86 0.48 -2.85 -12.19
N ARG A 87 1.56 -2.53 -12.92
CA ARG A 87 1.47 -1.94 -14.27
C ARG A 87 0.69 -2.83 -15.24
N ARG A 88 0.95 -4.15 -15.24
CA ARG A 88 0.18 -5.09 -16.07
C ARG A 88 -1.30 -5.11 -15.72
N GLN A 89 -1.62 -5.06 -14.43
CA GLN A 89 -3.01 -5.05 -13.97
C GLN A 89 -3.72 -3.74 -14.34
N ILE A 90 -3.06 -2.59 -14.15
CA ILE A 90 -3.57 -1.26 -14.50
C ILE A 90 -3.91 -1.20 -16.00
N VAL A 91 -2.99 -1.65 -16.87
CA VAL A 91 -3.20 -1.70 -18.33
C VAL A 91 -4.37 -2.60 -18.68
N ARG A 92 -4.43 -3.83 -18.13
CA ARG A 92 -5.54 -4.76 -18.37
C ARG A 92 -6.90 -4.21 -17.96
N CYS A 93 -6.92 -3.33 -16.97
CA CYS A 93 -8.15 -2.69 -16.49
C CYS A 93 -8.49 -1.38 -17.23
N GLY A 94 -7.71 -0.95 -18.22
CA GLY A 94 -7.94 0.27 -18.97
C GLY A 94 -7.72 1.56 -18.17
N LEU A 95 -6.90 1.51 -17.11
CA LEU A 95 -6.72 2.63 -16.17
C LEU A 95 -5.34 3.32 -16.29
N ALA A 96 -4.55 2.99 -17.32
CA ALA A 96 -3.19 3.50 -17.49
C ALA A 96 -3.10 5.04 -17.65
N GLY A 97 -4.17 5.69 -18.08
CA GLY A 97 -4.22 7.17 -18.18
C GLY A 97 -4.47 7.89 -16.85
N ARG A 98 -4.82 7.15 -15.77
CA ARG A 98 -5.20 7.76 -14.48
C ARG A 98 -4.48 7.15 -13.26
N ILE A 99 -3.78 6.05 -13.45
CA ILE A 99 -3.03 5.39 -12.38
C ILE A 99 -1.55 5.38 -12.73
N VAL A 100 -0.74 6.00 -11.88
CA VAL A 100 0.72 6.07 -12.01
C VAL A 100 1.36 5.32 -10.84
N VAL A 101 2.38 4.50 -11.10
CA VAL A 101 3.12 3.80 -10.05
C VAL A 101 4.62 4.06 -10.17
N ALA A 102 5.26 4.33 -9.03
CA ALA A 102 6.68 4.62 -8.92
C ALA A 102 7.36 3.70 -7.90
N ALA A 103 8.65 3.44 -8.13
CA ALA A 103 9.50 2.76 -7.17
C ALA A 103 10.01 3.77 -6.13
N GLY A 104 9.91 3.44 -4.85
CA GLY A 104 10.40 4.30 -3.78
C GLY A 104 10.21 3.72 -2.40
N ASP A 105 10.89 4.33 -1.43
CA ASP A 105 10.79 3.98 -0.01
C ASP A 105 9.72 4.86 0.64
N ALA A 106 8.69 4.23 1.19
CA ALA A 106 7.58 4.92 1.85
C ALA A 106 8.01 5.73 3.09
N THR A 107 9.21 5.48 3.63
CA THR A 107 9.77 6.25 4.75
C THR A 107 10.41 7.56 4.32
N ARG A 108 10.69 7.72 3.02
CA ARG A 108 11.33 8.91 2.46
C ARG A 108 11.11 9.00 0.95
N PHE A 109 10.25 9.88 0.51
CA PHE A 109 10.00 10.16 -0.90
C PHE A 109 9.59 11.63 -1.08
N ALA A 110 9.75 12.15 -2.30
CA ALA A 110 9.28 13.47 -2.69
C ALA A 110 8.20 13.32 -3.77
N PRO A 111 6.96 13.79 -3.53
CA PRO A 111 5.87 13.70 -4.51
C PRO A 111 6.22 14.32 -5.87
N SER A 112 6.89 15.48 -5.87
CA SER A 112 7.29 16.19 -7.08
C SER A 112 8.30 15.42 -7.93
N GLU A 113 9.25 14.73 -7.29
CA GLU A 113 10.27 13.94 -8.00
C GLU A 113 9.71 12.66 -8.62
N LEU A 114 8.79 11.99 -7.91
CA LEU A 114 8.29 10.69 -8.33
C LEU A 114 7.05 10.78 -9.23
N PHE A 115 6.22 11.78 -9.01
CA PHE A 115 4.89 11.86 -9.62
C PHE A 115 4.61 13.20 -10.31
N GLY A 116 5.48 14.20 -10.13
CA GLY A 116 5.30 15.54 -10.70
C GLY A 116 4.16 16.35 -10.08
N VAL A 117 3.76 16.01 -8.81
CA VAL A 117 2.71 16.71 -8.05
C VAL A 117 3.27 17.28 -6.75
N ASP A 118 2.68 18.37 -6.25
CA ASP A 118 3.15 19.02 -5.01
C ASP A 118 2.68 18.30 -3.73
N GLY A 119 1.71 17.40 -3.85
CA GLY A 119 1.12 16.64 -2.74
C GLY A 119 -0.17 15.95 -3.13
N PHE A 120 -0.84 15.36 -2.15
CA PHE A 120 -2.02 14.55 -2.36
C PHE A 120 -3.19 15.01 -1.48
N ASP A 121 -4.41 14.82 -1.96
CA ASP A 121 -5.63 15.07 -1.18
C ASP A 121 -5.91 13.91 -0.23
N ARG A 122 -5.53 12.69 -0.62
CA ARG A 122 -5.67 11.47 0.18
C ARG A 122 -4.41 10.64 0.08
N VAL A 123 -3.90 10.23 1.25
CA VAL A 123 -2.82 9.24 1.36
C VAL A 123 -3.35 8.06 2.16
N TYR A 124 -3.03 6.84 1.78
CA TYR A 124 -3.44 5.69 2.57
C TYR A 124 -2.41 4.56 2.59
N PHE A 125 -2.46 3.80 3.69
CA PHE A 125 -1.77 2.52 3.87
C PHE A 125 -2.80 1.41 3.98
N SER A 126 -2.54 0.28 3.35
CA SER A 126 -3.41 -0.88 3.40
C SER A 126 -2.62 -2.17 3.59
N TYR A 127 -2.49 -2.62 4.85
CA TYR A 127 -1.75 -3.80 5.25
C TYR A 127 -0.28 -3.76 4.82
N THR A 128 0.37 -2.63 5.03
CA THR A 128 1.75 -2.36 4.61
C THR A 128 2.63 -1.92 5.78
N LEU A 129 2.10 -1.16 6.74
CA LEU A 129 2.88 -0.62 7.86
C LEU A 129 3.52 -1.71 8.70
N SER A 130 2.81 -2.83 8.92
CA SER A 130 3.33 -3.99 9.65
C SER A 130 4.57 -4.62 9.00
N MET A 131 4.83 -4.35 7.72
CA MET A 131 6.00 -4.82 6.97
C MET A 131 7.12 -3.79 6.86
N ILE A 132 6.90 -2.55 7.30
CA ILE A 132 7.89 -1.47 7.26
C ILE A 132 8.55 -1.36 8.63
N PRO A 133 9.86 -1.68 8.78
CA PRO A 133 10.54 -1.61 10.07
C PRO A 133 10.50 -0.22 10.72
N ARG A 134 10.53 0.84 9.91
CA ARG A 134 10.45 2.25 10.32
C ARG A 134 9.08 2.83 9.99
N TRP A 135 8.01 2.16 10.42
CA TRP A 135 6.63 2.52 10.09
C TRP A 135 6.25 3.94 10.57
N GLN A 136 6.83 4.44 11.67
CA GLN A 136 6.60 5.81 12.13
C GLN A 136 7.09 6.84 11.10
N ASP A 137 8.27 6.60 10.49
CA ASP A 137 8.81 7.46 9.46
C ASP A 137 7.94 7.42 8.19
N ALA A 138 7.39 6.25 7.86
CA ALA A 138 6.45 6.13 6.74
C ALA A 138 5.15 6.91 6.97
N ILE A 139 4.62 6.90 8.21
CA ILE A 139 3.47 7.73 8.57
C ILE A 139 3.81 9.21 8.45
N THR A 140 4.97 9.63 8.97
CA THR A 140 5.44 11.03 8.89
C THR A 140 5.56 11.47 7.42
N ALA A 141 6.24 10.67 6.59
CA ALA A 141 6.38 10.95 5.16
C ALA A 141 5.02 11.01 4.44
N GLY A 142 4.09 10.15 4.82
CA GLY A 142 2.71 10.18 4.31
C GLY A 142 1.94 11.44 4.71
N LEU A 143 2.13 11.94 5.94
CA LEU A 143 1.54 13.19 6.40
C LEU A 143 2.15 14.40 5.69
N ASP A 144 3.49 14.42 5.53
CA ASP A 144 4.22 15.49 4.84
C ASP A 144 3.85 15.57 3.34
N ALA A 145 3.41 14.47 2.76
CA ALA A 145 2.95 14.42 1.37
C ALA A 145 1.51 14.91 1.17
N LEU A 146 0.76 15.23 2.24
CA LEU A 146 -0.59 15.74 2.14
C LEU A 146 -0.62 17.24 1.81
N ARG A 147 -1.55 17.62 0.96
CA ARG A 147 -1.95 19.03 0.80
C ARG A 147 -2.66 19.53 2.06
N PRO A 148 -2.72 20.86 2.30
CA PRO A 148 -3.56 21.42 3.36
C PRO A 148 -5.02 20.92 3.26
N GLY A 149 -5.55 20.38 4.37
CA GLY A 149 -6.87 19.76 4.41
C GLY A 149 -6.94 18.32 3.86
N GLY A 150 -5.80 17.75 3.46
CA GLY A 150 -5.71 16.36 3.04
C GLY A 150 -5.88 15.38 4.21
N GLN A 151 -6.12 14.11 3.90
CA GLN A 151 -6.38 13.08 4.91
C GLN A 151 -5.48 11.86 4.71
N LEU A 152 -4.87 11.37 5.81
CA LEU A 152 -4.22 10.07 5.89
C LEU A 152 -5.20 9.03 6.43
N SER A 153 -5.29 7.88 5.75
CA SER A 153 -6.13 6.75 6.16
C SER A 153 -5.30 5.48 6.29
N ILE A 154 -5.52 4.71 7.34
CA ILE A 154 -4.73 3.50 7.61
C ILE A 154 -5.68 2.32 7.91
N VAL A 155 -5.44 1.18 7.25
CA VAL A 155 -5.93 -0.12 7.66
C VAL A 155 -4.75 -1.09 7.73
N ASP A 156 -4.54 -1.69 8.89
CA ASP A 156 -3.46 -2.67 9.11
C ASP A 156 -3.86 -3.67 10.20
N PHE A 157 -2.99 -4.66 10.44
CA PHE A 157 -3.17 -5.58 11.54
C PHE A 157 -3.04 -4.83 12.87
N GLY A 158 -4.13 -4.82 13.65
CA GLY A 158 -4.11 -4.35 15.03
C GLY A 158 -3.48 -5.38 15.98
N ASP A 159 -3.39 -5.04 17.26
CA ASP A 159 -2.94 -5.93 18.33
C ASP A 159 -3.88 -7.13 18.58
N GLN A 160 -5.06 -7.10 17.93
CA GLN A 160 -6.10 -8.13 18.05
C GLN A 160 -6.59 -8.32 19.48
N ALA A 161 -6.45 -7.31 20.36
CA ALA A 161 -6.76 -7.40 21.78
C ALA A 161 -8.23 -7.78 22.04
N GLU A 162 -9.14 -7.32 21.18
CA GLU A 162 -10.58 -7.58 21.30
C GLU A 162 -11.03 -8.95 20.74
N LEU A 163 -10.13 -9.70 20.09
CA LEU A 163 -10.47 -11.02 19.56
C LEU A 163 -10.36 -12.10 20.65
N PRO A 164 -11.24 -13.12 20.64
CA PRO A 164 -11.13 -14.26 21.55
C PRO A 164 -9.74 -14.89 21.49
N ALA A 165 -9.20 -15.28 22.64
CA ALA A 165 -7.82 -15.78 22.77
C ALA A 165 -7.52 -16.97 21.84
N TRP A 166 -8.48 -17.88 21.66
CA TRP A 166 -8.34 -19.03 20.76
C TRP A 166 -8.22 -18.63 19.28
N PHE A 167 -8.99 -17.63 18.86
CA PHE A 167 -8.93 -17.09 17.49
C PHE A 167 -7.62 -16.35 17.25
N ARG A 168 -7.19 -15.53 18.21
CA ARG A 168 -5.91 -14.81 18.18
C ARG A 168 -4.71 -15.75 18.06
N GLN A 169 -4.71 -16.85 18.84
CA GLN A 169 -3.65 -17.87 18.75
C GLN A 169 -3.65 -18.58 17.41
N GLY A 170 -4.83 -18.96 16.89
CA GLY A 170 -4.97 -19.57 15.57
C GLY A 170 -4.48 -18.67 14.45
N LEU A 171 -4.87 -17.39 14.49
CA LEU A 171 -4.45 -16.40 13.51
C LEU A 171 -2.93 -16.12 13.55
N ARG A 172 -2.34 -16.01 14.76
CA ARG A 172 -0.89 -15.86 14.92
C ARG A 172 -0.10 -17.06 14.40
N ARG A 173 -0.57 -18.29 14.69
CA ARG A 173 0.05 -19.51 14.15
C ARG A 173 -0.05 -19.57 12.62
N TRP A 174 -1.20 -19.20 12.10
CA TRP A 174 -1.40 -19.16 10.67
C TRP A 174 -0.52 -18.11 9.98
N LEU A 175 -0.45 -16.88 10.51
CA LEU A 175 0.44 -15.81 10.01
C LEU A 175 1.92 -16.21 10.09
N ALA A 176 2.35 -16.88 11.18
CA ALA A 176 3.73 -17.36 11.34
C ALA A 176 4.14 -18.42 10.30
N ALA A 177 3.19 -19.08 9.65
CA ALA A 177 3.47 -20.02 8.56
C ALA A 177 3.76 -19.30 7.21
N PHE A 178 3.59 -17.96 7.14
CA PHE A 178 3.84 -17.14 5.95
C PHE A 178 4.97 -16.12 6.13
N LEU A 179 5.61 -16.11 7.29
CA LEU A 179 6.81 -15.32 7.60
C LEU A 179 8.04 -16.22 7.62
#